data_0cd667ea3256dad22c97e653171f1db2
#
_entry.id   0cd667ea3256dad22c97e653171f1db2
#
_cell.length_a   1.000
_cell.length_b   1.000
_cell.length_c   1.000
_cell.angle_alpha   90.00
_cell.angle_beta   90.00
_cell.angle_gamma   90.00
#
_symmetry.space_group_name_H-M   'P 1'
#
loop_
_entity.id
_entity.type
_entity.pdbx_description
1 polymer ?
#
loop_
_entity_poly.entity_id
_entity_poly.type
_entity_poly.pdbx_seq_one_letter_code
_entity_poly.pdbx_strand_id
1 'polypeptide(L)'
;MARSFKSKDTRRIIKTHTRISSQLNYIINLSENYKNAIKDNVNNYISNKINETLSSIPVDELNRNKQGIRVKSLHDSGYNNISHIAYKTVLELKEINGISLESAYAIRETVDKMVNQVVDVTKLALSVDNKTPETTAIVRCVDIYRKIFPCAGRCTQLLNTYSEKVNTEIENVATAKNGVKWLFSSKENKDKAETAYEFLTYLAKSEYGTFADESSKSAIDVEKITDEECWSDFEKYSIQFYNILEEIVPNALGNNNALGLPDELAKQVESQELDLTGLSCELRKYQLTGVKYAFLQQRVLLGDEMGLGKTIQAIALMVALRNIGATHFMVICPASVIANWCREIT
;
A
#
# COMPACT_ATOMS: atom_id res chain seq x y z
N MET A 1 -53.66 1.30 -16.50
CA MET A 1 -52.85 0.08 -16.70
C MET A 1 -52.82 -0.73 -15.43
N ALA A 2 -52.89 -2.03 -15.54
CA ALA A 2 -52.71 -2.90 -14.39
C ALA A 2 -51.22 -2.80 -13.98
N ARG A 3 -50.93 -2.73 -12.68
CA ARG A 3 -49.58 -2.63 -12.12
C ARG A 3 -48.79 -3.92 -12.40
N SER A 4 -47.64 -3.81 -13.00
CA SER A 4 -46.78 -4.96 -13.34
C SER A 4 -46.13 -5.62 -12.12
N PHE A 5 -46.05 -4.92 -10.96
CA PHE A 5 -45.40 -5.36 -9.71
C PHE A 5 -46.22 -4.95 -8.47
N LYS A 6 -46.01 -5.62 -7.34
CA LYS A 6 -46.75 -5.38 -6.07
C LYS A 6 -45.96 -4.47 -5.13
N SER A 7 -46.65 -3.88 -4.12
CA SER A 7 -45.98 -3.08 -3.07
C SER A 7 -44.87 -3.84 -2.34
N LYS A 8 -45.01 -5.16 -2.21
CA LYS A 8 -43.97 -6.03 -1.62
C LYS A 8 -42.72 -6.05 -2.50
N ASP A 9 -42.88 -6.09 -3.80
CA ASP A 9 -41.77 -6.12 -4.76
C ASP A 9 -41.02 -4.79 -4.78
N THR A 10 -41.76 -3.67 -4.69
CA THR A 10 -41.18 -2.32 -4.52
C THR A 10 -40.27 -2.24 -3.28
N ARG A 11 -40.77 -2.72 -2.13
CA ARG A 11 -39.97 -2.73 -0.90
C ARG A 11 -38.75 -3.62 -1.03
N ARG A 12 -38.89 -4.76 -1.71
CA ARG A 12 -37.79 -5.71 -1.92
C ARG A 12 -36.70 -5.10 -2.81
N ILE A 13 -37.06 -4.47 -3.93
CA ILE A 13 -36.05 -3.91 -4.85
C ILE A 13 -35.29 -2.74 -4.22
N ILE A 14 -35.99 -1.86 -3.47
CA ILE A 14 -35.32 -0.78 -2.74
C ILE A 14 -34.35 -1.35 -1.70
N LYS A 15 -34.77 -2.35 -0.91
CA LYS A 15 -33.89 -3.01 0.07
C LYS A 15 -32.68 -3.66 -0.61
N THR A 16 -32.87 -4.23 -1.80
CA THR A 16 -31.79 -4.82 -2.58
C THR A 16 -30.75 -3.77 -2.97
N HIS A 17 -31.14 -2.61 -3.50
CA HIS A 17 -30.19 -1.55 -3.86
C HIS A 17 -29.52 -0.90 -2.65
N THR A 18 -30.24 -0.73 -1.53
CA THR A 18 -29.62 -0.29 -0.27
C THR A 18 -28.53 -1.27 0.17
N ARG A 19 -28.78 -2.59 0.08
CA ARG A 19 -27.81 -3.62 0.40
C ARG A 19 -26.60 -3.57 -0.53
N ILE A 20 -26.81 -3.48 -1.85
CA ILE A 20 -25.73 -3.38 -2.85
C ILE A 20 -24.83 -2.17 -2.57
N SER A 21 -25.44 -0.98 -2.37
CA SER A 21 -24.67 0.21 -2.02
C SER A 21 -23.88 0.05 -0.72
N SER A 22 -24.48 -0.59 0.29
CA SER A 22 -23.78 -0.85 1.56
C SER A 22 -22.63 -1.82 1.38
N GLN A 23 -22.76 -2.86 0.56
CA GLN A 23 -21.69 -3.81 0.27
C GLN A 23 -20.53 -3.17 -0.48
N LEU A 24 -20.83 -2.37 -1.51
CA LEU A 24 -19.78 -1.65 -2.26
C LEU A 24 -19.02 -0.66 -1.35
N ASN A 25 -19.74 0.13 -0.54
CA ASN A 25 -19.12 1.03 0.43
C ASN A 25 -18.32 0.29 1.51
N TYR A 26 -18.76 -0.89 1.95
CA TYR A 26 -18.02 -1.72 2.90
C TYR A 26 -16.63 -2.08 2.36
N ILE A 27 -16.52 -2.51 1.10
CA ILE A 27 -15.24 -2.86 0.46
C ILE A 27 -14.31 -1.64 0.37
N ILE A 28 -14.86 -0.48 -0.02
CA ILE A 28 -14.08 0.77 -0.11
C ILE A 28 -13.54 1.15 1.28
N ASN A 29 -14.41 1.16 2.28
CA ASN A 29 -14.02 1.50 3.65
C ASN A 29 -13.04 0.48 4.24
N LEU A 30 -13.23 -0.80 3.94
CA LEU A 30 -12.31 -1.86 4.38
C LEU A 30 -10.91 -1.66 3.81
N SER A 31 -10.80 -1.34 2.53
CA SER A 31 -9.53 -1.01 1.88
C SER A 31 -8.85 0.20 2.55
N GLU A 32 -9.59 1.26 2.82
CA GLU A 32 -9.05 2.45 3.48
C GLU A 32 -8.64 2.17 4.93
N ASN A 33 -9.41 1.35 5.66
CA ASN A 33 -9.06 0.93 7.01
C ASN A 33 -7.74 0.16 7.06
N TYR A 34 -7.53 -0.78 6.13
CA TYR A 34 -6.26 -1.51 6.06
C TYR A 34 -5.10 -0.63 5.61
N LYS A 35 -5.33 0.33 4.71
CA LYS A 35 -4.33 1.35 4.36
C LYS A 35 -3.88 2.15 5.58
N ASN A 36 -4.82 2.59 6.42
CA ASN A 36 -4.51 3.31 7.65
C ASN A 36 -3.82 2.39 8.67
N ALA A 37 -4.28 1.13 8.81
CA ALA A 37 -3.64 0.16 9.70
C ALA A 37 -2.19 -0.15 9.30
N ILE A 38 -1.86 -0.21 8.01
CA ILE A 38 -0.48 -0.33 7.53
C ILE A 38 0.35 0.85 8.03
N LYS A 39 -0.15 2.08 7.83
CA LYS A 39 0.53 3.31 8.25
C LYS A 39 0.81 3.32 9.75
N ASP A 40 -0.20 2.99 10.54
CA ASP A 40 -0.11 3.00 12.00
C ASP A 40 0.85 1.92 12.51
N ASN A 41 0.76 0.69 11.98
CA ASN A 41 1.65 -0.40 12.38
C ASN A 41 3.11 -0.13 12.01
N VAL A 42 3.38 0.42 10.82
CA VAL A 42 4.75 0.79 10.41
C VAL A 42 5.31 1.91 11.27
N ASN A 43 4.51 2.96 11.54
CA ASN A 43 4.94 4.06 12.39
C ASN A 43 5.22 3.59 13.83
N ASN A 44 4.38 2.72 14.37
CA ASN A 44 4.57 2.12 15.69
C ASN A 44 5.84 1.26 15.73
N TYR A 45 6.08 0.41 14.73
CA TYR A 45 7.29 -0.39 14.60
C TYR A 45 8.55 0.50 14.62
N ILE A 46 8.58 1.54 13.76
CA ILE A 46 9.73 2.46 13.67
C ILE A 46 9.92 3.20 15.00
N SER A 47 8.85 3.70 15.62
CA SER A 47 8.91 4.41 16.90
C SER A 47 9.44 3.51 18.03
N ASN A 48 9.01 2.25 18.08
CA ASN A 48 9.49 1.28 19.05
C ASN A 48 10.98 0.99 18.84
N LYS A 49 11.42 0.80 17.60
CA LYS A 49 12.83 0.55 17.26
C LYS A 49 13.73 1.75 17.59
N ILE A 50 13.27 2.96 17.31
CA ILE A 50 13.97 4.18 17.72
C ILE A 50 14.13 4.20 19.25
N ASN A 51 13.04 3.95 19.98
CA ASN A 51 13.07 3.97 21.45
C ASN A 51 13.95 2.86 22.03
N GLU A 52 13.92 1.64 21.48
CA GLU A 52 14.84 0.56 21.83
C GLU A 52 16.30 0.99 21.64
N THR A 53 16.63 1.57 20.49
CA THR A 53 17.98 2.04 20.18
C THR A 53 18.42 3.14 21.13
N LEU A 54 17.58 4.16 21.36
CA LEU A 54 17.89 5.24 22.30
C LEU A 54 18.02 4.74 23.74
N SER A 55 17.29 3.69 24.11
CA SER A 55 17.39 3.05 25.43
C SER A 55 18.71 2.29 25.64
N SER A 56 19.33 1.85 24.55
CA SER A 56 20.64 1.20 24.59
C SER A 56 21.82 2.19 24.70
N ILE A 57 21.59 3.47 24.45
CA ILE A 57 22.64 4.51 24.51
C ILE A 57 22.66 5.13 25.91
N PRO A 58 23.75 4.94 26.69
CA PRO A 58 23.89 5.56 28.00
C PRO A 58 23.94 7.09 27.92
N VAL A 59 23.44 7.79 28.94
CA VAL A 59 23.55 9.26 29.01
C VAL A 59 25.00 9.75 29.08
N ASP A 60 25.96 8.89 29.46
CA ASP A 60 27.40 9.17 29.47
C ASP A 60 27.92 9.56 28.09
N GLU A 61 27.32 9.08 27.01
CA GLU A 61 27.67 9.45 25.64
C GLU A 61 27.48 10.95 25.36
N LEU A 62 26.64 11.66 26.13
CA LEU A 62 26.48 13.11 25.98
C LEU A 62 27.78 13.88 26.24
N ASN A 63 28.70 13.31 27.00
CA ASN A 63 29.96 13.97 27.34
C ASN A 63 31.19 13.37 26.62
N ARG A 64 30.98 12.49 25.64
CA ARG A 64 32.02 11.85 24.84
C ARG A 64 33.03 12.85 24.25
N ASN A 65 32.51 14.02 23.82
CA ASN A 65 33.29 15.10 23.22
C ASN A 65 33.74 16.17 24.28
N LYS A 66 33.69 15.86 25.56
CA LYS A 66 34.08 16.76 26.66
C LYS A 66 33.36 18.13 26.63
N GLN A 67 32.08 18.14 26.34
CA GLN A 67 31.25 19.36 26.25
C GLN A 67 30.88 19.97 27.62
N GLY A 68 31.43 19.44 28.70
CA GLY A 68 31.18 19.97 30.05
C GLY A 68 29.80 19.61 30.63
N ILE A 69 29.09 18.65 30.02
CA ILE A 69 27.78 18.20 30.49
C ILE A 69 27.96 17.41 31.80
N ARG A 70 27.26 17.82 32.87
CA ARG A 70 27.27 17.12 34.16
C ARG A 70 26.38 15.88 34.13
N VAL A 71 26.87 14.80 33.54
CA VAL A 71 26.15 13.52 33.38
C VAL A 71 25.72 12.95 34.73
N LYS A 72 26.53 13.18 35.81
CA LYS A 72 26.18 12.76 37.17
C LYS A 72 24.83 13.32 37.63
N SER A 73 24.52 14.57 37.34
CA SER A 73 23.22 15.17 37.68
C SER A 73 22.04 14.47 36.99
N LEU A 74 22.24 13.94 35.77
CA LEU A 74 21.25 13.14 35.06
C LEU A 74 21.04 11.79 35.74
N HIS A 75 22.13 11.08 36.09
CA HIS A 75 22.05 9.83 36.83
C HIS A 75 21.38 9.99 38.19
N ASP A 76 21.75 11.01 38.95
CA ASP A 76 21.18 11.30 40.28
C ASP A 76 19.67 11.59 40.19
N SER A 77 19.18 12.02 39.01
CA SER A 77 17.76 12.27 38.70
C SER A 77 17.07 11.07 38.00
N GLY A 78 17.76 9.92 37.92
CA GLY A 78 17.19 8.68 37.37
C GLY A 78 17.26 8.54 35.84
N TYR A 79 17.92 9.47 35.13
CA TYR A 79 18.09 9.41 33.68
C TYR A 79 19.36 8.65 33.33
N ASN A 80 19.25 7.38 32.93
CA ASN A 80 20.38 6.47 32.69
C ASN A 80 20.70 6.28 31.20
N ASN A 81 19.76 6.57 30.30
CA ASN A 81 19.93 6.43 28.85
C ASN A 81 19.28 7.57 28.10
N ILE A 82 19.56 7.67 26.80
CA ILE A 82 19.08 8.76 25.95
C ILE A 82 17.57 8.73 25.80
N SER A 83 16.91 7.58 25.82
CA SER A 83 15.45 7.53 25.71
C SER A 83 14.72 8.27 26.82
N HIS A 84 15.29 8.32 28.02
CA HIS A 84 14.71 9.03 29.18
C HIS A 84 14.67 10.56 29.02
N ILE A 85 15.53 11.09 28.16
CA ILE A 85 15.66 12.55 27.94
C ILE A 85 15.38 12.95 26.49
N ALA A 86 15.15 11.99 25.60
CA ALA A 86 14.97 12.18 24.16
C ALA A 86 13.93 13.25 23.80
N TYR A 87 12.86 13.34 24.57
CA TYR A 87 11.73 14.24 24.31
C TYR A 87 11.55 15.32 25.38
N LYS A 88 12.51 15.47 26.32
CA LYS A 88 12.43 16.52 27.35
C LYS A 88 12.78 17.89 26.78
N THR A 89 12.00 18.87 27.15
CA THR A 89 12.23 20.28 26.79
C THR A 89 13.44 20.84 27.54
N VAL A 90 14.01 21.93 27.06
CA VAL A 90 15.09 22.66 27.76
C VAL A 90 14.67 23.08 29.17
N LEU A 91 13.41 23.45 29.37
CA LEU A 91 12.89 23.85 30.69
C LEU A 91 12.86 22.67 31.66
N GLU A 92 12.38 21.51 31.24
CA GLU A 92 12.38 20.28 32.06
C GLU A 92 13.79 19.82 32.39
N LEU A 93 14.75 19.95 31.46
CA LEU A 93 16.17 19.64 31.71
C LEU A 93 16.78 20.60 32.70
N LYS A 94 16.42 21.89 32.69
CA LYS A 94 16.88 22.90 33.65
C LYS A 94 16.37 22.66 35.06
N GLU A 95 15.21 22.03 35.23
CA GLU A 95 14.67 21.66 36.55
C GLU A 95 15.51 20.58 37.28
N ILE A 96 16.36 19.90 36.53
CA ILE A 96 17.27 18.87 37.08
C ILE A 96 18.35 19.55 37.96
N ASN A 97 18.48 19.12 39.19
CA ASN A 97 19.43 19.72 40.13
C ASN A 97 20.89 19.65 39.60
N GLY A 98 21.55 20.80 39.54
CA GLY A 98 22.93 20.90 39.04
C GLY A 98 23.03 21.12 37.50
N ILE A 99 21.93 21.27 36.78
CA ILE A 99 21.91 21.62 35.35
C ILE A 99 21.56 23.09 35.18
N SER A 100 22.50 23.88 34.62
CA SER A 100 22.26 25.29 34.25
C SER A 100 21.44 25.36 32.94
N LEU A 101 20.88 26.55 32.68
CA LEU A 101 20.15 26.79 31.42
C LEU A 101 21.05 26.54 30.20
N GLU A 102 22.31 26.96 30.25
CA GLU A 102 23.29 26.75 29.19
C GLU A 102 23.58 25.26 28.97
N SER A 103 23.76 24.51 30.08
CA SER A 103 23.92 23.06 30.03
C SER A 103 22.68 22.36 29.48
N ALA A 104 21.46 22.83 29.80
CA ALA A 104 20.22 22.28 29.28
C ALA A 104 20.09 22.44 27.74
N TYR A 105 20.52 23.60 27.22
CA TYR A 105 20.59 23.81 25.75
C TYR A 105 21.62 22.88 25.11
N ALA A 106 22.82 22.73 25.69
CA ALA A 106 23.86 21.85 25.15
C ALA A 106 23.41 20.37 25.15
N ILE A 107 22.74 19.94 26.22
CA ILE A 107 22.14 18.58 26.30
C ILE A 107 21.11 18.43 25.21
N ARG A 108 20.17 19.36 25.05
CA ARG A 108 19.11 19.27 24.03
C ARG A 108 19.68 19.19 22.62
N GLU A 109 20.64 20.06 22.29
CA GLU A 109 21.29 20.04 20.98
C GLU A 109 21.98 18.70 20.68
N THR A 110 22.69 18.16 21.69
CA THR A 110 23.38 16.86 21.54
C THR A 110 22.39 15.70 21.39
N VAL A 111 21.34 15.70 22.23
CA VAL A 111 20.27 14.70 22.17
C VAL A 111 19.54 14.76 20.84
N ASP A 112 19.22 15.97 20.33
CA ASP A 112 18.56 16.13 19.02
C ASP A 112 19.40 15.53 17.88
N LYS A 113 20.71 15.76 17.89
CA LYS A 113 21.62 15.14 16.91
C LYS A 113 21.61 13.61 16.99
N MET A 114 21.63 13.04 18.20
CA MET A 114 21.59 11.60 18.41
C MET A 114 20.25 11.02 17.95
N VAL A 115 19.13 11.65 18.34
CA VAL A 115 17.79 11.23 17.94
C VAL A 115 17.66 11.25 16.41
N ASN A 116 18.07 12.35 15.76
CA ASN A 116 18.01 12.46 14.31
C ASN A 116 18.84 11.38 13.60
N GLN A 117 20.05 11.09 14.10
CA GLN A 117 20.87 10.00 13.56
C GLN A 117 20.17 8.64 13.69
N VAL A 118 19.54 8.36 14.84
CA VAL A 118 18.80 7.10 15.03
C VAL A 118 17.58 7.03 14.12
N VAL A 119 16.83 8.14 13.97
CA VAL A 119 15.67 8.23 13.08
C VAL A 119 16.06 7.98 11.61
N ASP A 120 17.16 8.58 11.16
CA ASP A 120 17.63 8.47 9.78
C ASP A 120 18.01 7.03 9.38
N VAL A 121 18.57 6.27 10.34
CA VAL A 121 19.02 4.90 10.09
C VAL A 121 17.97 3.84 10.42
N THR A 122 16.93 4.19 11.20
CA THR A 122 15.89 3.23 11.58
C THR A 122 14.89 3.06 10.46
N LYS A 123 14.83 1.85 9.91
CA LYS A 123 13.96 1.49 8.80
C LYS A 123 13.19 0.22 9.10
N LEU A 124 12.06 0.04 8.41
CA LEU A 124 11.30 -1.21 8.46
C LEU A 124 12.12 -2.31 7.77
N ALA A 125 12.34 -3.40 8.49
CA ALA A 125 12.93 -4.61 7.95
C ALA A 125 11.92 -5.77 8.13
N LEU A 126 11.49 -6.34 7.00
CA LEU A 126 10.66 -7.56 6.98
C LEU A 126 11.52 -8.73 6.56
N SER A 127 11.48 -9.81 7.31
CA SER A 127 12.20 -11.06 6.99
C SER A 127 11.39 -12.27 7.40
N VAL A 128 11.38 -13.27 6.54
CA VAL A 128 10.75 -14.59 6.82
C VAL A 128 11.49 -15.36 7.90
N ASP A 129 12.78 -15.05 8.09
CA ASP A 129 13.64 -15.70 9.09
C ASP A 129 13.51 -15.07 10.49
N ASN A 130 12.95 -13.86 10.57
CA ASN A 130 12.80 -13.12 11.83
C ASN A 130 11.41 -12.48 11.95
N LYS A 131 10.40 -13.32 12.16
CA LYS A 131 8.99 -12.92 12.31
C LYS A 131 8.74 -12.48 13.75
N THR A 132 8.39 -11.21 13.93
CA THR A 132 7.94 -10.68 15.23
C THR A 132 6.42 -10.40 15.16
N PRO A 133 5.73 -10.24 16.30
CA PRO A 133 4.33 -9.85 16.30
C PRO A 133 4.06 -8.56 15.50
N GLU A 134 4.97 -7.56 15.62
CA GLU A 134 4.85 -6.28 14.94
C GLU A 134 5.01 -6.43 13.41
N THR A 135 6.04 -7.16 12.97
CA THR A 135 6.25 -7.40 11.53
C THR A 135 5.14 -8.27 10.94
N THR A 136 4.62 -9.23 11.70
CA THR A 136 3.49 -10.06 11.31
C THR A 136 2.21 -9.23 11.14
N ALA A 137 1.94 -8.30 12.05
CA ALA A 137 0.81 -7.38 11.91
C ALA A 137 0.91 -6.51 10.65
N ILE A 138 2.12 -6.01 10.31
CA ILE A 138 2.35 -5.24 9.08
C ILE A 138 2.11 -6.12 7.86
N VAL A 139 2.75 -7.30 7.79
CA VAL A 139 2.62 -8.25 6.66
C VAL A 139 1.16 -8.62 6.45
N ARG A 140 0.42 -8.93 7.52
CA ARG A 140 -1.01 -9.25 7.46
C ARG A 140 -1.84 -8.10 6.89
N CYS A 141 -1.63 -6.87 7.37
CA CYS A 141 -2.36 -5.71 6.88
C CYS A 141 -2.07 -5.44 5.40
N VAL A 142 -0.81 -5.57 4.98
CA VAL A 142 -0.40 -5.38 3.58
C VAL A 142 -1.02 -6.45 2.68
N ASP A 143 -1.01 -7.72 3.11
CA ASP A 143 -1.58 -8.81 2.31
C ASP A 143 -3.08 -8.67 2.12
N ILE A 144 -3.81 -8.36 3.18
CA ILE A 144 -5.26 -8.10 3.10
C ILE A 144 -5.54 -6.90 2.21
N TYR A 145 -4.81 -5.79 2.37
CA TYR A 145 -4.94 -4.60 1.51
C TYR A 145 -4.69 -4.94 0.04
N ARG A 146 -3.61 -5.67 -0.26
CA ARG A 146 -3.24 -6.11 -1.62
C ARG A 146 -4.36 -6.88 -2.31
N LYS A 147 -5.06 -7.75 -1.56
CA LYS A 147 -6.16 -8.57 -2.08
C LYS A 147 -7.47 -7.78 -2.25
N ILE A 148 -7.71 -6.78 -1.40
CA ILE A 148 -8.97 -6.00 -1.39
C ILE A 148 -8.89 -4.77 -2.32
N PHE A 149 -7.76 -4.10 -2.40
CA PHE A 149 -7.60 -2.83 -3.12
C PHE A 149 -8.10 -2.84 -4.58
N PRO A 150 -7.83 -3.88 -5.40
CA PRO A 150 -8.35 -3.93 -6.77
C PRO A 150 -9.88 -3.95 -6.82
N CYS A 151 -10.52 -4.66 -5.88
CA CYS A 151 -11.98 -4.71 -5.77
C CYS A 151 -12.54 -3.36 -5.31
N ALA A 152 -11.88 -2.67 -4.38
CA ALA A 152 -12.29 -1.35 -3.90
C ALA A 152 -12.30 -0.30 -5.02
N GLY A 153 -11.31 -0.32 -5.89
CA GLY A 153 -11.27 0.53 -7.08
C GLY A 153 -12.47 0.30 -8.00
N ARG A 154 -12.84 -0.96 -8.25
CA ARG A 154 -14.02 -1.30 -9.05
C ARG A 154 -15.32 -0.90 -8.35
N CYS A 155 -15.43 -1.09 -7.02
CA CYS A 155 -16.58 -0.64 -6.23
C CYS A 155 -16.78 0.87 -6.35
N THR A 156 -15.71 1.66 -6.24
CA THR A 156 -15.73 3.11 -6.41
C THR A 156 -16.25 3.50 -7.81
N GLN A 157 -15.77 2.85 -8.86
CA GLN A 157 -16.20 3.09 -10.22
C GLN A 157 -17.69 2.80 -10.39
N LEU A 158 -18.18 1.67 -9.86
CA LEU A 158 -19.60 1.30 -9.94
C LEU A 158 -20.50 2.28 -9.19
N LEU A 159 -20.09 2.72 -7.98
CA LEU A 159 -20.84 3.73 -7.23
C LEU A 159 -20.88 5.06 -7.98
N ASN A 160 -19.76 5.53 -8.50
CA ASN A 160 -19.70 6.79 -9.26
C ASN A 160 -20.59 6.74 -10.52
N THR A 161 -20.67 5.57 -11.15
CA THR A 161 -21.48 5.40 -12.36
C THR A 161 -22.98 5.35 -12.06
N TYR A 162 -23.40 4.70 -10.98
CA TYR A 162 -24.80 4.33 -10.81
C TYR A 162 -25.51 4.97 -9.62
N SER A 163 -24.80 5.50 -8.59
CA SER A 163 -25.43 5.92 -7.33
C SER A 163 -26.48 7.02 -7.50
N GLU A 164 -26.19 8.05 -8.28
CA GLU A 164 -27.13 9.16 -8.52
C GLU A 164 -28.41 8.65 -9.21
N LYS A 165 -28.25 7.86 -10.28
CA LYS A 165 -29.39 7.32 -11.00
C LYS A 165 -30.19 6.32 -10.15
N VAL A 166 -29.53 5.46 -9.37
CA VAL A 166 -30.17 4.52 -8.45
C VAL A 166 -31.02 5.28 -7.43
N ASN A 167 -30.48 6.36 -6.83
CA ASN A 167 -31.22 7.17 -5.87
C ASN A 167 -32.46 7.81 -6.50
N THR A 168 -32.34 8.38 -7.68
CA THR A 168 -33.47 8.97 -8.44
C THR A 168 -34.54 7.92 -8.74
N GLU A 169 -34.15 6.73 -9.18
CA GLU A 169 -35.11 5.68 -9.52
C GLU A 169 -35.71 5.02 -8.27
N ILE A 170 -35.01 5.00 -7.13
CA ILE A 170 -35.58 4.62 -5.82
C ILE A 170 -36.66 5.60 -5.41
N GLU A 171 -36.50 6.90 -5.61
CA GLU A 171 -37.52 7.91 -5.35
C GLU A 171 -38.74 7.72 -6.26
N ASN A 172 -38.54 7.53 -7.55
CA ASN A 172 -39.59 7.28 -8.54
C ASN A 172 -40.42 6.04 -8.18
N VAL A 173 -39.78 4.93 -7.83
CA VAL A 173 -40.48 3.69 -7.47
C VAL A 173 -41.11 3.74 -6.07
N ALA A 174 -40.67 4.65 -5.21
CA ALA A 174 -41.16 4.74 -3.81
C ALA A 174 -42.64 5.07 -3.71
N THR A 175 -43.23 5.76 -4.68
CA THR A 175 -44.66 6.03 -4.79
C THR A 175 -45.49 4.74 -4.77
N ALA A 176 -44.94 3.65 -5.28
CA ALA A 176 -45.56 2.34 -5.36
C ALA A 176 -45.44 1.51 -4.05
N LYS A 177 -44.77 1.99 -3.00
CA LYS A 177 -44.66 1.31 -1.70
C LYS A 177 -46.03 1.15 -1.02
N ASN A 178 -46.94 2.09 -1.24
CA ASN A 178 -48.29 2.12 -0.62
C ASN A 178 -49.35 2.03 -1.70
N GLY A 179 -50.22 1.02 -1.61
CA GLY A 179 -51.32 0.79 -2.56
C GLY A 179 -52.30 1.94 -2.65
N VAL A 180 -52.57 2.64 -1.53
CA VAL A 180 -53.50 3.80 -1.50
C VAL A 180 -52.85 4.98 -2.25
N LYS A 181 -51.59 5.30 -1.95
CA LYS A 181 -50.86 6.35 -2.68
C LYS A 181 -50.74 6.04 -4.20
N TRP A 182 -50.53 4.78 -4.53
CA TRP A 182 -50.51 4.33 -5.94
C TRP A 182 -51.84 4.59 -6.64
N LEU A 183 -52.95 4.32 -5.99
CA LEU A 183 -54.29 4.49 -6.60
C LEU A 183 -54.54 5.95 -7.01
N PHE A 184 -54.12 6.88 -6.16
CA PHE A 184 -54.28 8.32 -6.36
C PHE A 184 -53.11 8.99 -7.14
N SER A 185 -52.09 8.26 -7.58
CA SER A 185 -50.98 8.79 -8.36
C SER A 185 -51.41 9.11 -9.78
N SER A 186 -50.85 10.15 -10.38
CA SER A 186 -51.06 10.51 -11.78
C SER A 186 -50.52 9.40 -12.69
N LYS A 187 -51.01 9.39 -13.94
CA LYS A 187 -50.55 8.44 -14.97
C LYS A 187 -49.02 8.55 -15.15
N GLU A 188 -48.50 9.78 -15.27
CA GLU A 188 -47.08 10.06 -15.41
C GLU A 188 -46.23 9.46 -14.27
N ASN A 189 -46.66 9.62 -13.02
CA ASN A 189 -45.96 9.05 -11.88
C ASN A 189 -46.02 7.52 -11.83
N LYS A 190 -47.10 6.93 -12.36
CA LYS A 190 -47.22 5.47 -12.51
C LYS A 190 -46.24 4.94 -13.55
N ASP A 191 -46.19 5.60 -14.72
CA ASP A 191 -45.26 5.23 -15.81
C ASP A 191 -43.79 5.39 -15.39
N LYS A 192 -43.45 6.49 -14.69
CA LYS A 192 -42.12 6.67 -14.08
C LYS A 192 -41.76 5.55 -13.10
N ALA A 193 -42.68 5.16 -12.24
CA ALA A 193 -42.43 4.10 -11.25
C ALA A 193 -42.27 2.71 -11.90
N GLU A 194 -42.97 2.43 -13.01
CA GLU A 194 -42.79 1.18 -13.76
C GLU A 194 -41.43 1.12 -14.44
N THR A 195 -41.03 2.17 -15.15
CA THR A 195 -39.71 2.29 -15.77
C THR A 195 -38.62 2.18 -14.72
N ALA A 196 -38.77 2.85 -13.57
CA ALA A 196 -37.83 2.78 -12.47
C ALA A 196 -37.71 1.35 -11.89
N TYR A 197 -38.83 0.64 -11.75
CA TYR A 197 -38.81 -0.74 -11.24
C TYR A 197 -38.09 -1.70 -12.20
N GLU A 198 -38.35 -1.56 -13.50
CA GLU A 198 -37.67 -2.36 -14.55
C GLU A 198 -36.15 -2.08 -14.53
N PHE A 199 -35.74 -0.80 -14.53
CA PHE A 199 -34.34 -0.40 -14.46
C PHE A 199 -33.64 -0.96 -13.22
N LEU A 200 -34.22 -0.76 -12.04
CA LEU A 200 -33.64 -1.25 -10.79
C LEU A 200 -33.57 -2.79 -10.77
N THR A 201 -34.57 -3.48 -11.31
CA THR A 201 -34.56 -4.95 -11.41
C THR A 201 -33.47 -5.45 -12.35
N TYR A 202 -33.27 -4.80 -13.48
CA TYR A 202 -32.19 -5.10 -14.41
C TYR A 202 -30.82 -4.84 -13.76
N LEU A 203 -30.63 -3.67 -13.17
CA LEU A 203 -29.36 -3.27 -12.59
C LEU A 203 -28.94 -4.17 -11.40
N ALA A 204 -29.88 -4.63 -10.58
CA ALA A 204 -29.61 -5.56 -9.49
C ALA A 204 -29.09 -6.93 -9.97
N LYS A 205 -29.39 -7.31 -11.21
CA LYS A 205 -28.93 -8.57 -11.82
C LYS A 205 -27.71 -8.39 -12.73
N SER A 206 -27.33 -7.16 -13.01
CA SER A 206 -26.15 -6.83 -13.80
C SER A 206 -24.86 -6.95 -12.96
N GLU A 207 -23.73 -6.63 -13.57
CA GLU A 207 -22.43 -6.56 -12.89
C GLU A 207 -22.49 -5.73 -11.59
N TYR A 208 -23.26 -4.64 -11.54
CA TYR A 208 -23.43 -3.82 -10.34
C TYR A 208 -23.90 -4.61 -9.12
N GLY A 209 -24.87 -5.51 -9.29
CA GLY A 209 -25.37 -6.33 -8.19
C GLY A 209 -24.54 -7.58 -7.93
N THR A 210 -24.11 -8.28 -8.96
CA THR A 210 -23.34 -9.54 -8.81
C THR A 210 -21.95 -9.28 -8.24
N PHE A 211 -21.26 -8.23 -8.71
CA PHE A 211 -19.95 -7.85 -8.20
C PHE A 211 -20.01 -7.44 -6.72
N ALA A 212 -21.05 -6.73 -6.29
CA ALA A 212 -21.22 -6.37 -4.88
C ALA A 212 -21.34 -7.61 -3.97
N ASP A 213 -22.10 -8.61 -4.41
CA ASP A 213 -22.29 -9.85 -3.65
C ASP A 213 -21.00 -10.72 -3.61
N GLU A 214 -20.31 -10.84 -4.74
CA GLU A 214 -19.08 -11.63 -4.88
C GLU A 214 -17.91 -10.99 -4.11
N SER A 215 -17.69 -9.71 -4.31
CA SER A 215 -16.60 -8.98 -3.64
C SER A 215 -16.79 -8.90 -2.13
N SER A 216 -18.03 -8.74 -1.67
CA SER A 216 -18.33 -8.74 -0.23
C SER A 216 -18.04 -10.10 0.42
N LYS A 217 -18.36 -11.22 -0.25
CA LYS A 217 -18.00 -12.56 0.23
C LYS A 217 -16.50 -12.76 0.23
N SER A 218 -15.83 -12.42 -0.87
CA SER A 218 -14.38 -12.52 -0.99
C SER A 218 -13.65 -11.73 0.09
N ALA A 219 -14.10 -10.50 0.40
CA ALA A 219 -13.50 -9.70 1.45
C ALA A 219 -13.59 -10.36 2.83
N ILE A 220 -14.74 -10.95 3.17
CA ILE A 220 -14.92 -11.69 4.43
C ILE A 220 -13.96 -12.88 4.53
N ASP A 221 -13.70 -13.57 3.42
CA ASP A 221 -12.79 -14.71 3.40
C ASP A 221 -11.32 -14.26 3.46
N VAL A 222 -10.97 -13.15 2.82
CA VAL A 222 -9.64 -12.53 2.92
C VAL A 222 -9.32 -12.10 4.35
N GLU A 223 -10.26 -11.59 5.13
CA GLU A 223 -10.02 -11.21 6.52
C GLU A 223 -9.75 -12.41 7.46
N LYS A 224 -10.13 -13.64 7.06
CA LYS A 224 -9.88 -14.87 7.82
C LYS A 224 -8.51 -15.50 7.57
N ILE A 225 -7.71 -14.93 6.67
CA ILE A 225 -6.39 -15.46 6.33
C ILE A 225 -5.50 -15.57 7.56
N THR A 226 -4.75 -16.65 7.66
CA THR A 226 -3.84 -16.88 8.79
C THR A 226 -2.53 -16.11 8.63
N ASP A 227 -1.78 -15.95 9.72
CA ASP A 227 -0.48 -15.28 9.68
C ASP A 227 0.54 -16.07 8.84
N GLU A 228 0.47 -17.41 8.88
CA GLU A 228 1.32 -18.28 8.06
C GLU A 228 1.05 -18.10 6.57
N GLU A 229 -0.21 -18.00 6.18
CA GLU A 229 -0.59 -17.72 4.79
C GLU A 229 -0.13 -16.33 4.35
N CYS A 230 -0.26 -15.31 5.20
CA CYS A 230 0.24 -13.97 4.91
C CYS A 230 1.76 -13.94 4.69
N TRP A 231 2.53 -14.65 5.52
CA TRP A 231 3.97 -14.77 5.35
C TRP A 231 4.37 -15.58 4.10
N SER A 232 3.61 -16.62 3.76
CA SER A 232 3.79 -17.35 2.50
C SER A 232 3.53 -16.47 1.28
N ASP A 233 2.48 -15.64 1.35
CA ASP A 233 2.19 -14.67 0.29
C ASP A 233 3.22 -13.55 0.23
N PHE A 234 3.76 -13.10 1.38
CA PHE A 234 4.89 -12.16 1.40
C PHE A 234 6.12 -12.74 0.68
N GLU A 235 6.50 -13.97 0.95
CA GLU A 235 7.61 -14.63 0.28
C GLU A 235 7.41 -14.71 -1.24
N LYS A 236 6.20 -15.04 -1.67
CA LYS A 236 5.85 -15.18 -3.08
C LYS A 236 5.68 -13.85 -3.82
N TYR A 237 5.15 -12.83 -3.15
CA TYR A 237 4.75 -11.55 -3.75
C TYR A 237 5.47 -10.36 -3.11
N SER A 238 6.65 -10.54 -2.55
CA SER A 238 7.38 -9.52 -1.78
C SER A 238 7.50 -8.17 -2.52
N ILE A 239 7.68 -8.20 -3.83
CA ILE A 239 7.71 -6.99 -4.68
C ILE A 239 6.43 -6.16 -4.51
N GLN A 240 5.26 -6.80 -4.55
CA GLN A 240 3.99 -6.11 -4.39
C GLN A 240 3.83 -5.54 -2.97
N PHE A 241 4.31 -6.28 -1.96
CA PHE A 241 4.31 -5.81 -0.57
C PHE A 241 5.16 -4.55 -0.41
N TYR A 242 6.38 -4.55 -0.94
CA TYR A 242 7.27 -3.40 -0.84
C TYR A 242 6.76 -2.20 -1.64
N ASN A 243 6.15 -2.41 -2.81
CA ASN A 243 5.51 -1.33 -3.57
C ASN A 243 4.36 -0.67 -2.80
N ILE A 244 3.52 -1.47 -2.15
CA ILE A 244 2.42 -0.98 -1.31
C ILE A 244 2.97 -0.19 -0.11
N LEU A 245 4.00 -0.71 0.55
CA LEU A 245 4.63 -0.03 1.68
C LEU A 245 5.27 1.29 1.26
N GLU A 246 5.96 1.34 0.13
CA GLU A 246 6.57 2.58 -0.40
C GLU A 246 5.50 3.62 -0.77
N GLU A 247 4.38 3.20 -1.35
CA GLU A 247 3.26 4.09 -1.67
C GLU A 247 2.58 4.66 -0.41
N ILE A 248 2.36 3.81 0.61
CA ILE A 248 1.58 4.19 1.80
C ILE A 248 2.45 4.90 2.83
N VAL A 249 3.70 4.46 3.02
CA VAL A 249 4.64 4.99 4.02
C VAL A 249 5.99 5.27 3.34
N PRO A 250 6.09 6.33 2.54
CA PRO A 250 7.34 6.70 1.86
C PRO A 250 8.50 6.84 2.86
N ASN A 251 9.68 6.38 2.46
CA ASN A 251 10.92 6.41 3.27
C ASN A 251 10.95 5.51 4.52
N ALA A 252 9.92 4.69 4.77
CA ALA A 252 9.93 3.72 5.85
C ALA A 252 10.89 2.55 5.58
N LEU A 253 11.12 2.23 4.31
CA LEU A 253 12.01 1.17 3.86
C LEU A 253 13.45 1.64 3.74
N GLY A 254 14.40 0.80 4.14
CA GLY A 254 15.83 1.10 4.04
C GLY A 254 16.41 0.66 2.70
N ASN A 255 17.30 1.47 2.16
CA ASN A 255 18.14 1.08 1.03
C ASN A 255 19.43 0.41 1.56
N ASN A 256 19.28 -0.75 2.22
CA ASN A 256 20.38 -1.35 2.97
C ASN A 256 21.31 -2.26 2.15
N ASN A 257 21.15 -2.35 0.83
CA ASN A 257 22.02 -3.16 0.01
C ASN A 257 22.58 -2.39 -1.18
N ALA A 258 23.62 -2.96 -1.80
CA ALA A 258 24.33 -2.37 -2.96
C ALA A 258 23.43 -2.07 -4.18
N LEU A 259 22.19 -2.56 -4.18
CA LEU A 259 21.21 -2.38 -5.24
C LEU A 259 20.14 -1.33 -4.90
N GLY A 260 20.16 -0.77 -3.68
CA GLY A 260 19.10 0.13 -3.21
C GLY A 260 17.72 -0.54 -3.03
N LEU A 261 17.68 -1.86 -2.96
CA LEU A 261 16.47 -2.67 -2.79
C LEU A 261 16.38 -3.24 -1.38
N PRO A 262 15.18 -3.48 -0.84
CA PRO A 262 15.00 -4.26 0.39
C PRO A 262 15.64 -5.66 0.28
N ASP A 263 16.15 -6.20 1.39
CA ASP A 263 16.96 -7.43 1.40
C ASP A 263 16.25 -8.63 0.74
N GLU A 264 14.96 -8.82 1.02
CA GLU A 264 14.19 -9.93 0.43
C GLU A 264 14.01 -9.76 -1.08
N LEU A 265 13.79 -8.55 -1.53
CA LEU A 265 13.69 -8.24 -2.95
C LEU A 265 15.05 -8.39 -3.65
N ALA A 266 16.13 -7.96 -3.01
CA ALA A 266 17.47 -8.16 -3.52
C ALA A 266 17.81 -9.65 -3.67
N LYS A 267 17.48 -10.47 -2.65
CA LYS A 267 17.65 -11.93 -2.71
C LYS A 267 16.85 -12.54 -3.88
N GLN A 268 15.58 -12.12 -4.07
CA GLN A 268 14.77 -12.59 -5.19
C GLN A 268 15.36 -12.19 -6.54
N VAL A 269 15.83 -10.96 -6.69
CA VAL A 269 16.49 -10.49 -7.91
C VAL A 269 17.79 -11.26 -8.15
N GLU A 270 18.59 -11.50 -7.13
CA GLU A 270 19.84 -12.26 -7.23
C GLU A 270 19.60 -13.71 -7.62
N SER A 271 18.61 -14.37 -6.99
CA SER A 271 18.27 -15.77 -7.25
C SER A 271 17.53 -16.00 -8.57
N GLN A 272 16.97 -14.94 -9.19
CA GLN A 272 16.28 -15.07 -10.46
C GLN A 272 17.24 -15.56 -11.56
N GLU A 273 17.00 -16.74 -12.09
CA GLU A 273 17.69 -17.22 -13.27
C GLU A 273 16.97 -16.73 -14.53
N LEU A 274 17.75 -16.33 -15.54
CA LEU A 274 17.28 -15.90 -16.85
C LEU A 274 17.93 -16.76 -17.93
N ASP A 275 17.11 -17.31 -18.81
CA ASP A 275 17.62 -17.89 -20.05
C ASP A 275 17.86 -16.77 -21.08
N LEU A 276 19.12 -16.43 -21.28
CA LEU A 276 19.56 -15.40 -22.24
C LEU A 276 20.10 -16.04 -23.53
N THR A 277 19.81 -17.31 -23.81
CA THR A 277 20.23 -17.98 -25.04
C THR A 277 19.75 -17.21 -26.27
N GLY A 278 20.68 -16.83 -27.14
CA GLY A 278 20.41 -16.00 -28.30
C GLY A 278 20.69 -14.49 -28.10
N LEU A 279 21.13 -14.07 -26.91
CA LEU A 279 21.74 -12.75 -26.75
C LEU A 279 23.20 -12.79 -27.17
N SER A 280 23.59 -11.93 -28.09
CA SER A 280 24.94 -11.94 -28.70
C SER A 280 26.00 -11.16 -27.91
N CYS A 281 25.68 -10.58 -26.78
CA CYS A 281 26.61 -9.82 -25.96
C CYS A 281 26.53 -10.21 -24.48
N GLU A 282 27.62 -9.95 -23.74
CA GLU A 282 27.64 -10.11 -22.28
C GLU A 282 27.11 -8.85 -21.60
N LEU A 283 26.20 -9.05 -20.63
CA LEU A 283 25.69 -7.98 -19.80
C LEU A 283 26.66 -7.66 -18.65
N ARG A 284 26.85 -6.40 -18.37
CA ARG A 284 27.53 -5.97 -17.14
C ARG A 284 26.64 -6.34 -15.92
N LYS A 285 27.26 -6.50 -14.75
CA LYS A 285 26.56 -6.93 -13.54
C LYS A 285 25.30 -6.09 -13.24
N TYR A 286 25.39 -4.76 -13.31
CA TYR A 286 24.25 -3.88 -13.06
C TYR A 286 23.16 -4.02 -14.15
N GLN A 287 23.53 -4.24 -15.41
CA GLN A 287 22.58 -4.49 -16.49
C GLN A 287 21.81 -5.80 -16.26
N LEU A 288 22.53 -6.87 -15.92
CA LEU A 288 21.91 -8.14 -15.60
C LEU A 288 20.95 -8.02 -14.40
N THR A 289 21.35 -7.28 -13.37
CA THR A 289 20.47 -6.99 -12.22
C THR A 289 19.22 -6.22 -12.65
N GLY A 290 19.36 -5.19 -13.50
CA GLY A 290 18.20 -4.45 -14.05
C GLY A 290 17.27 -5.34 -14.86
N VAL A 291 17.79 -6.26 -15.66
CA VAL A 291 16.99 -7.23 -16.43
C VAL A 291 16.25 -8.21 -15.51
N LYS A 292 16.93 -8.77 -14.51
CA LYS A 292 16.32 -9.67 -13.51
C LYS A 292 15.19 -8.95 -12.76
N TYR A 293 15.45 -7.72 -12.33
CA TYR A 293 14.44 -6.88 -11.67
C TYR A 293 13.24 -6.62 -12.58
N ALA A 294 13.48 -6.25 -13.84
CA ALA A 294 12.42 -5.99 -14.81
C ALA A 294 11.59 -7.26 -15.14
N PHE A 295 12.24 -8.41 -15.21
CA PHE A 295 11.60 -9.70 -15.43
C PHE A 295 10.64 -10.04 -14.29
N LEU A 296 11.02 -9.81 -13.04
CA LEU A 296 10.20 -10.02 -11.85
C LEU A 296 9.06 -9.01 -11.73
N GLN A 297 9.36 -7.73 -11.95
CA GLN A 297 8.40 -6.63 -11.77
C GLN A 297 7.35 -6.53 -12.88
N GLN A 298 7.65 -6.98 -14.10
CA GLN A 298 6.82 -6.86 -15.30
C GLN A 298 6.50 -5.41 -15.73
N ARG A 299 6.55 -4.43 -14.84
CA ARG A 299 6.36 -2.99 -15.12
C ARG A 299 7.44 -2.21 -14.40
N VAL A 300 8.36 -1.63 -15.16
CA VAL A 300 9.51 -0.89 -14.60
C VAL A 300 9.77 0.39 -15.36
N LEU A 301 10.33 1.37 -14.66
CA LEU A 301 10.97 2.52 -15.24
C LEU A 301 12.49 2.34 -15.11
N LEU A 302 13.18 2.17 -16.23
CA LEU A 302 14.64 2.06 -16.28
C LEU A 302 15.25 3.46 -16.31
N GLY A 303 15.63 3.97 -15.14
CA GLY A 303 16.11 5.33 -14.92
C GLY A 303 17.63 5.53 -15.00
N ASP A 304 18.38 4.56 -15.55
CA ASP A 304 19.82 4.65 -15.71
C ASP A 304 20.26 5.88 -16.50
N GLU A 305 21.46 6.40 -16.24
CA GLU A 305 22.02 7.53 -16.98
C GLU A 305 22.20 7.21 -18.47
N MET A 306 22.32 8.25 -19.27
CA MET A 306 22.56 8.11 -20.72
C MET A 306 23.89 7.36 -20.97
N GLY A 307 23.88 6.41 -21.91
CA GLY A 307 25.08 5.62 -22.27
C GLY A 307 25.27 4.34 -21.43
N LEU A 308 24.51 4.08 -20.39
CA LEU A 308 24.60 2.86 -19.56
C LEU A 308 23.91 1.62 -20.17
N GLY A 309 23.47 1.70 -21.42
CA GLY A 309 22.98 0.53 -22.17
C GLY A 309 21.56 0.11 -21.80
N LYS A 310 20.63 1.06 -21.60
CA LYS A 310 19.21 0.75 -21.39
C LYS A 310 18.60 -0.08 -22.51
N THR A 311 18.99 0.19 -23.76
CA THR A 311 18.51 -0.57 -24.93
C THR A 311 18.87 -2.05 -24.84
N ILE A 312 20.13 -2.36 -24.49
CA ILE A 312 20.56 -3.76 -24.36
C ILE A 312 19.88 -4.47 -23.18
N GLN A 313 19.57 -3.78 -22.09
CA GLN A 313 18.77 -4.33 -21.00
C GLN A 313 17.36 -4.69 -21.48
N ALA A 314 16.71 -3.81 -22.24
CA ALA A 314 15.38 -4.08 -22.80
C ALA A 314 15.40 -5.25 -23.80
N ILE A 315 16.42 -5.35 -24.65
CA ILE A 315 16.60 -6.49 -25.59
C ILE A 315 16.84 -7.78 -24.81
N ALA A 316 17.69 -7.79 -23.79
CA ALA A 316 17.94 -8.95 -22.95
C ALA A 316 16.66 -9.43 -22.23
N LEU A 317 15.83 -8.49 -21.76
CA LEU A 317 14.51 -8.83 -21.21
C LEU A 317 13.61 -9.49 -22.25
N MET A 318 13.56 -8.95 -23.48
CA MET A 318 12.80 -9.58 -24.57
C MET A 318 13.30 -10.99 -24.91
N VAL A 319 14.63 -11.22 -24.90
CA VAL A 319 15.22 -12.55 -25.10
C VAL A 319 14.78 -13.50 -23.99
N ALA A 320 14.91 -13.10 -22.73
CA ALA A 320 14.48 -13.93 -21.60
C ALA A 320 12.98 -14.27 -21.67
N LEU A 321 12.13 -13.30 -21.98
CA LEU A 321 10.69 -13.51 -22.15
C LEU A 321 10.36 -14.41 -23.33
N ARG A 322 11.06 -14.26 -24.47
CA ARG A 322 10.91 -15.14 -25.63
C ARG A 322 11.23 -16.59 -25.27
N ASN A 323 12.28 -16.81 -24.51
CA ASN A 323 12.73 -18.16 -24.14
C ASN A 323 11.76 -18.86 -23.18
N ILE A 324 10.87 -18.13 -22.50
CA ILE A 324 9.75 -18.69 -21.72
C ILE A 324 8.41 -18.67 -22.49
N GLY A 325 8.40 -18.36 -23.80
CA GLY A 325 7.22 -18.52 -24.66
C GLY A 325 6.53 -17.23 -25.10
N ALA A 326 7.05 -16.03 -24.80
CA ALA A 326 6.51 -14.79 -25.35
C ALA A 326 6.83 -14.69 -26.85
N THR A 327 5.82 -14.35 -27.66
CA THR A 327 5.94 -14.38 -29.12
C THR A 327 5.86 -13.00 -29.79
N HIS A 328 5.37 -11.99 -29.10
CA HIS A 328 5.17 -10.66 -29.66
C HIS A 328 5.73 -9.59 -28.72
N PHE A 329 6.53 -8.69 -29.29
CA PHE A 329 7.11 -7.54 -28.58
C PHE A 329 6.83 -6.27 -29.39
N MET A 330 6.58 -5.17 -28.70
CA MET A 330 6.35 -3.88 -29.31
C MET A 330 7.28 -2.85 -28.67
N VAL A 331 8.04 -2.14 -29.51
CA VAL A 331 8.91 -1.02 -29.08
C VAL A 331 8.29 0.28 -29.60
N ILE A 332 8.04 1.22 -28.71
CA ILE A 332 7.56 2.57 -29.04
C ILE A 332 8.72 3.53 -28.77
N CYS A 333 9.21 4.19 -29.80
CA CYS A 333 10.34 5.10 -29.71
C CYS A 333 10.23 6.25 -30.72
N PRO A 334 10.99 7.36 -30.51
CA PRO A 334 11.09 8.42 -31.54
C PRO A 334 11.65 7.89 -32.86
N ALA A 335 11.15 8.45 -33.97
CA ALA A 335 11.56 8.03 -35.32
C ALA A 335 13.09 8.05 -35.57
N SER A 336 13.77 8.99 -34.93
CA SER A 336 15.23 9.14 -35.04
C SER A 336 16.04 7.95 -34.52
N VAL A 337 15.47 7.11 -33.64
CA VAL A 337 16.18 5.96 -33.04
C VAL A 337 15.69 4.60 -33.51
N ILE A 338 14.69 4.55 -34.41
CA ILE A 338 14.19 3.29 -34.98
C ILE A 338 15.29 2.46 -35.62
N ALA A 339 16.15 3.10 -36.44
CA ALA A 339 17.26 2.43 -37.12
C ALA A 339 18.28 1.83 -36.13
N ASN A 340 18.46 2.42 -34.96
CA ASN A 340 19.33 1.86 -33.92
C ASN A 340 18.71 0.61 -33.32
N TRP A 341 17.40 0.67 -32.95
CA TRP A 341 16.70 -0.50 -32.48
C TRP A 341 16.72 -1.67 -33.43
N CYS A 342 16.47 -1.43 -34.72
CA CYS A 342 16.56 -2.48 -35.74
C CYS A 342 17.92 -3.14 -35.79
N ARG A 343 19.03 -2.35 -35.71
CA ARG A 343 20.40 -2.89 -35.73
C ARG A 343 20.78 -3.66 -34.47
N GLU A 344 20.25 -3.30 -33.34
CA GLU A 344 20.58 -3.95 -32.07
C GLU A 344 19.74 -5.22 -31.81
N ILE A 345 18.59 -5.37 -32.47
CA ILE A 345 17.75 -6.56 -32.36
C ILE A 345 18.17 -7.66 -33.36
N THR A 346 18.72 -7.30 -34.50
CA THR A 346 19.19 -8.25 -35.54
C THR A 346 20.60 -8.72 -35.30
#